data_deb660e00f7100f89f6f43fb51809e08
#
_entry.id   deb660e00f7100f89f6f43fb51809e08
#
_cell.length_a   1.000
_cell.length_b   1.000
_cell.length_c   1.000
_cell.angle_alpha   90.00
_cell.angle_beta   90.00
_cell.angle_gamma   90.00
#
_symmetry.space_group_name_H-M   'P 1'
#
loop_
_entity.id
_entity.type
_entity.pdbx_description
1 polymer ?
#
loop_
_entity_poly.entity_id
_entity_poly.type
_entity_poly.pdbx_seq_one_letter_code
_entity_poly.pdbx_strand_id
1 'polypeptide(L)'
;MENTATPTALIFSRQNITNLPEGNDYSQAAKGAYIVAGSDENPDVVLVASGSEVSTLVGGAELLRKDGVKVRIVSVPSEGLFRQQPLEYQQSVVPAGAKVFGMTAGLPVNLQGFLIGAAPESKIWGLESFGFSAPYKVLDEKLGYTSENVYNQVKSIL
;
A
#
# COMPACT_ATOMS: atom_id res chain seq x y z
N MET A 1 -6.96 -21.14 7.74
CA MET A 1 -5.61 -21.15 8.33
C MET A 1 -5.07 -22.58 8.18
N GLU A 2 -4.42 -22.82 7.03
CA GLU A 2 -3.94 -24.18 6.67
C GLU A 2 -2.44 -24.35 6.94
N ASN A 3 -1.74 -23.24 7.30
CA ASN A 3 -0.32 -23.32 7.64
C ASN A 3 -0.14 -23.93 9.03
N THR A 4 0.40 -25.13 9.08
CA THR A 4 0.72 -25.85 10.32
C THR A 4 2.22 -25.91 10.61
N ALA A 5 3.06 -25.38 9.69
CA ALA A 5 4.51 -25.51 9.80
C ALA A 5 5.15 -24.32 10.56
N THR A 6 4.51 -23.16 10.56
CA THR A 6 5.04 -21.94 11.19
C THR A 6 3.94 -21.17 11.92
N PRO A 7 4.26 -20.46 13.01
CA PRO A 7 3.30 -19.58 13.66
C PRO A 7 2.90 -18.43 12.72
N THR A 8 1.63 -18.03 12.78
CA THR A 8 1.09 -16.91 11.99
C THR A 8 0.46 -15.89 12.92
N ALA A 9 0.94 -14.65 12.88
CA ALA A 9 0.33 -13.52 13.57
C ALA A 9 -0.60 -12.76 12.63
N LEU A 10 -1.84 -12.54 13.05
CA LEU A 10 -2.82 -11.72 12.35
C LEU A 10 -3.01 -10.42 13.13
N ILE A 11 -2.66 -9.29 12.52
CA ILE A 11 -2.74 -7.96 13.13
C ILE A 11 -3.81 -7.18 12.40
N PHE A 12 -4.87 -6.80 13.13
CA PHE A 12 -6.03 -6.11 12.58
C PHE A 12 -6.16 -4.69 13.10
N SER A 13 -6.75 -3.80 12.29
CA SER A 13 -7.09 -2.44 12.69
C SER A 13 -8.21 -2.42 13.75
N ARG A 14 -8.17 -1.47 14.67
CA ARG A 14 -9.22 -1.24 15.67
C ARG A 14 -10.31 -0.29 15.16
N GLN A 15 -9.98 0.61 14.26
CA GLN A 15 -10.94 1.53 13.65
C GLN A 15 -11.79 0.83 12.59
N ASN A 16 -12.96 1.41 12.32
CA ASN A 16 -13.76 1.03 11.17
C ASN A 16 -13.01 1.45 9.88
N ILE A 17 -12.85 0.52 8.98
CA ILE A 17 -12.28 0.77 7.65
C ILE A 17 -13.38 0.67 6.61
N THR A 18 -13.28 1.48 5.56
CA THR A 18 -14.20 1.40 4.42
C THR A 18 -13.88 0.14 3.61
N ASN A 19 -14.91 -0.61 3.26
CA ASN A 19 -14.75 -1.73 2.33
C ASN A 19 -14.24 -1.23 0.99
N LEU A 20 -13.35 -2.01 0.38
CA LEU A 20 -12.95 -1.76 -1.00
C LEU A 20 -14.15 -1.92 -1.94
N PRO A 21 -14.12 -1.27 -3.13
CA PRO A 21 -15.18 -1.42 -4.11
C PRO A 21 -15.51 -2.89 -4.42
N GLU A 22 -16.77 -3.16 -4.74
CA GLU A 22 -17.20 -4.50 -5.14
C GLU A 22 -16.41 -5.00 -6.36
N GLY A 23 -16.23 -6.33 -6.45
CA GLY A 23 -15.50 -6.97 -7.55
C GLY A 23 -14.03 -7.26 -7.29
N ASN A 24 -13.51 -6.93 -6.10
CA ASN A 24 -12.16 -7.35 -5.72
C ASN A 24 -12.10 -8.88 -5.46
N ASP A 25 -11.11 -9.53 -6.04
CA ASP A 25 -10.82 -10.94 -5.76
C ASP A 25 -9.93 -11.05 -4.51
N TYR A 26 -10.55 -11.15 -3.35
CA TYR A 26 -9.84 -11.29 -2.07
C TYR A 26 -9.07 -12.61 -1.94
N SER A 27 -9.31 -13.60 -2.82
CA SER A 27 -8.53 -14.84 -2.84
C SER A 27 -7.05 -14.56 -3.14
N GLN A 28 -6.76 -13.48 -3.87
CA GLN A 28 -5.40 -13.05 -4.17
C GLN A 28 -4.62 -12.63 -2.92
N ALA A 29 -5.27 -12.35 -1.79
CA ALA A 29 -4.60 -12.04 -0.53
C ALA A 29 -3.66 -13.18 -0.07
N ALA A 30 -3.93 -14.42 -0.46
CA ALA A 30 -3.06 -15.58 -0.20
C ALA A 30 -1.67 -15.44 -0.86
N LYS A 31 -1.53 -14.60 -1.89
CA LYS A 31 -0.25 -14.32 -2.55
C LYS A 31 0.58 -13.24 -1.84
N GLY A 32 0.05 -12.64 -0.79
CA GLY A 32 0.76 -11.67 0.05
C GLY A 32 0.68 -10.22 -0.40
N ALA A 33 0.52 -9.94 -1.68
CA ALA A 33 0.17 -8.63 -2.23
C ALA A 33 -0.64 -8.80 -3.52
N TYR A 34 -1.60 -7.91 -3.77
CA TYR A 34 -2.46 -7.98 -4.95
C TYR A 34 -3.05 -6.60 -5.31
N ILE A 35 -3.42 -6.43 -6.58
CA ILE A 35 -4.02 -5.18 -7.08
C ILE A 35 -5.47 -5.10 -6.59
N VAL A 36 -5.84 -3.98 -5.97
CA VAL A 36 -7.21 -3.72 -5.49
C VAL A 36 -7.93 -2.66 -6.31
N ALA A 37 -7.19 -1.83 -7.05
CA ALA A 37 -7.76 -0.86 -7.98
C ALA A 37 -6.71 -0.39 -9.00
N GLY A 38 -7.16 0.01 -10.21
CA GLY A 38 -6.28 0.52 -11.26
C GLY A 38 -5.45 -0.60 -11.88
N SER A 39 -6.08 -1.40 -12.73
CA SER A 39 -5.45 -2.54 -13.44
C SER A 39 -4.69 -2.14 -14.71
N ASP A 40 -4.45 -0.83 -14.95
CA ASP A 40 -3.72 -0.35 -16.12
C ASP A 40 -2.36 -1.05 -16.24
N GLU A 41 -2.00 -1.47 -17.46
CA GLU A 41 -0.72 -2.15 -17.70
C GLU A 41 0.48 -1.26 -17.38
N ASN A 42 0.35 0.05 -17.59
CA ASN A 42 1.40 1.04 -17.33
C ASN A 42 0.88 2.16 -16.42
N PRO A 43 0.85 1.97 -15.10
CA PRO A 43 0.51 3.04 -14.17
C PRO A 43 1.64 4.07 -14.10
N ASP A 44 1.28 5.36 -13.93
CA ASP A 44 2.26 6.42 -13.66
C ASP A 44 2.87 6.25 -12.26
N VAL A 45 2.08 5.67 -11.34
CA VAL A 45 2.51 5.35 -9.96
C VAL A 45 1.78 4.13 -9.41
N VAL A 46 2.50 3.33 -8.63
CA VAL A 46 1.95 2.22 -7.84
C VAL A 46 1.92 2.63 -6.36
N LEU A 47 0.75 2.60 -5.75
CA LEU A 47 0.55 2.85 -4.33
C LEU A 47 0.47 1.54 -3.58
N VAL A 48 1.27 1.35 -2.52
CA VAL A 48 1.32 0.11 -1.76
C VAL A 48 1.05 0.36 -0.27
N ALA A 49 0.15 -0.40 0.33
CA ALA A 49 -0.13 -0.32 1.76
C ALA A 49 -0.69 -1.62 2.32
N SER A 50 -0.71 -1.72 3.65
CA SER A 50 -1.34 -2.81 4.40
C SER A 50 -2.44 -2.27 5.31
N GLY A 51 -3.52 -3.03 5.49
CA GLY A 51 -4.57 -2.70 6.47
C GLY A 51 -5.32 -1.40 6.16
N SER A 52 -5.47 -0.54 7.17
CA SER A 52 -6.25 0.72 7.09
C SER A 52 -5.67 1.72 6.10
N GLU A 53 -4.37 1.73 5.90
CA GLU A 53 -3.69 2.66 5.00
C GLU A 53 -4.09 2.46 3.53
N VAL A 54 -4.60 1.27 3.17
CA VAL A 54 -5.15 1.02 1.82
C VAL A 54 -6.31 1.98 1.53
N SER A 55 -7.20 2.24 2.50
CA SER A 55 -8.30 3.20 2.30
C SER A 55 -7.81 4.64 2.17
N THR A 56 -6.75 5.00 2.87
CA THR A 56 -6.08 6.31 2.74
C THR A 56 -5.49 6.48 1.33
N LEU A 57 -4.86 5.41 0.80
CA LEU A 57 -4.34 5.40 -0.58
C LEU A 57 -5.48 5.53 -1.61
N VAL A 58 -6.64 4.90 -1.38
CA VAL A 58 -7.81 5.05 -2.27
C VAL A 58 -8.23 6.51 -2.36
N GLY A 59 -8.38 7.20 -1.21
CA GLY A 59 -8.70 8.62 -1.20
C GLY A 59 -7.66 9.50 -1.91
N GLY A 60 -6.37 9.24 -1.69
CA GLY A 60 -5.28 9.93 -2.39
C GLY A 60 -5.28 9.67 -3.90
N ALA A 61 -5.57 8.42 -4.30
CA ALA A 61 -5.67 8.05 -5.72
C ALA A 61 -6.83 8.75 -6.42
N GLU A 62 -7.95 8.99 -5.75
CA GLU A 62 -9.07 9.78 -6.30
C GLU A 62 -8.64 11.21 -6.63
N LEU A 63 -7.82 11.84 -5.77
CA LEU A 63 -7.27 13.16 -6.02
C LEU A 63 -6.30 13.15 -7.22
N LEU A 64 -5.39 12.17 -7.26
CA LEU A 64 -4.43 12.03 -8.36
C LEU A 64 -5.11 11.76 -9.71
N ARG A 65 -6.16 10.94 -9.74
CA ARG A 65 -6.92 10.65 -10.96
C ARG A 65 -7.64 11.88 -11.52
N LYS A 66 -8.07 12.83 -10.68
CA LYS A 66 -8.63 14.12 -11.13
C LYS A 66 -7.59 14.94 -11.91
N ASP A 67 -6.31 14.76 -11.60
CA ASP A 67 -5.20 15.37 -12.35
C ASP A 67 -4.74 14.51 -13.56
N GLY A 68 -5.47 13.45 -13.90
CA GLY A 68 -5.15 12.58 -15.03
C GLY A 68 -4.05 11.55 -14.77
N VAL A 69 -3.61 11.38 -13.51
CA VAL A 69 -2.58 10.41 -13.15
C VAL A 69 -3.15 8.99 -13.12
N LYS A 70 -2.50 8.06 -13.80
CA LYS A 70 -2.85 6.64 -13.77
C LYS A 70 -2.29 5.99 -12.52
N VAL A 71 -3.18 5.58 -11.62
CA VAL A 71 -2.81 5.06 -10.31
C VAL A 71 -3.23 3.61 -10.17
N ARG A 72 -2.28 2.74 -9.82
CA ARG A 72 -2.51 1.37 -9.38
C ARG A 72 -2.41 1.33 -7.85
N ILE A 73 -3.35 0.65 -7.19
CA ILE A 73 -3.35 0.45 -5.74
C ILE A 73 -3.15 -1.03 -5.44
N VAL A 74 -2.21 -1.32 -4.57
CA VAL A 74 -1.82 -2.67 -4.15
C VAL A 74 -2.04 -2.81 -2.64
N SER A 75 -2.84 -3.80 -2.25
CA SER A 75 -2.96 -4.23 -0.86
C SER A 75 -1.88 -5.26 -0.55
N VAL A 76 -1.20 -5.10 0.58
CA VAL A 76 -0.07 -5.94 1.01
C VAL A 76 -0.38 -6.59 2.37
N PRO A 77 -1.19 -7.65 2.42
CA PRO A 77 -1.42 -8.41 3.65
C PRO A 77 -0.16 -9.03 4.23
N SER A 78 0.80 -9.42 3.38
CA SER A 78 2.05 -10.05 3.81
C SER A 78 3.15 -9.88 2.77
N GLU A 79 4.10 -8.99 3.06
CA GLU A 79 5.27 -8.82 2.20
C GLU A 79 6.09 -10.10 2.05
N GLY A 80 6.25 -10.86 3.13
CA GLY A 80 7.00 -12.11 3.11
C GLY A 80 6.41 -13.16 2.17
N LEU A 81 5.08 -13.31 2.13
CA LEU A 81 4.42 -14.20 1.17
C LEU A 81 4.54 -13.68 -0.27
N PHE A 82 4.46 -12.36 -0.45
CA PHE A 82 4.64 -11.76 -1.78
C PHE A 82 6.03 -12.00 -2.35
N ARG A 83 7.07 -11.88 -1.55
CA ARG A 83 8.44 -12.16 -1.98
C ARG A 83 8.69 -13.62 -2.38
N GLN A 84 7.89 -14.55 -1.88
CA GLN A 84 7.96 -15.97 -2.25
C GLN A 84 7.25 -16.27 -3.58
N GLN A 85 6.50 -15.33 -4.12
CA GLN A 85 5.82 -15.52 -5.41
C GLN A 85 6.84 -15.51 -6.56
N PRO A 86 6.52 -16.16 -7.70
CA PRO A 86 7.33 -16.05 -8.91
C PRO A 86 7.56 -14.59 -9.30
N LEU A 87 8.73 -14.28 -9.85
CA LEU A 87 9.10 -12.92 -10.26
C LEU A 87 8.09 -12.33 -11.26
N GLU A 88 7.55 -13.14 -12.14
CA GLU A 88 6.50 -12.75 -13.08
C GLU A 88 5.27 -12.20 -12.37
N TYR A 89 4.82 -12.87 -11.30
CA TYR A 89 3.71 -12.38 -10.48
C TYR A 89 4.08 -11.08 -9.76
N GLN A 90 5.26 -11.02 -9.16
CA GLN A 90 5.69 -9.80 -8.47
C GLN A 90 5.70 -8.60 -9.44
N GLN A 91 6.21 -8.79 -10.66
CA GLN A 91 6.26 -7.75 -11.69
C GLN A 91 4.88 -7.43 -12.29
N SER A 92 3.95 -8.37 -12.30
CA SER A 92 2.57 -8.08 -12.69
C SER A 92 1.84 -7.17 -11.71
N VAL A 93 2.20 -7.25 -10.42
CA VAL A 93 1.67 -6.40 -9.34
C VAL A 93 2.39 -5.06 -9.29
N VAL A 94 3.72 -5.08 -9.25
CA VAL A 94 4.59 -3.89 -9.25
C VAL A 94 5.57 -3.99 -10.42
N PRO A 95 5.31 -3.32 -11.55
CA PRO A 95 6.19 -3.40 -12.72
C PRO A 95 7.61 -2.89 -12.39
N ALA A 96 8.62 -3.52 -13.00
CA ALA A 96 9.99 -3.06 -12.88
C ALA A 96 10.14 -1.61 -13.39
N GLY A 97 10.86 -0.78 -12.64
CA GLY A 97 11.06 0.63 -12.97
C GLY A 97 9.83 1.52 -12.68
N ALA A 98 8.74 0.98 -12.16
CA ALA A 98 7.58 1.78 -11.77
C ALA A 98 7.93 2.73 -10.61
N LYS A 99 7.33 3.93 -10.61
CA LYS A 99 7.32 4.79 -9.42
C LYS A 99 6.44 4.16 -8.36
N VAL A 100 6.96 4.02 -7.15
CA VAL A 100 6.25 3.42 -6.01
C VAL A 100 6.14 4.41 -4.87
N PHE A 101 4.93 4.58 -4.36
CA PHE A 101 4.69 5.23 -3.06
C PHE A 101 4.06 4.24 -2.10
N GLY A 102 4.71 3.99 -0.98
CA GLY A 102 4.18 3.14 0.08
C GLY A 102 3.72 3.92 1.29
N MET A 103 2.71 3.39 2.00
CA MET A 103 2.25 3.94 3.28
C MET A 103 2.07 2.82 4.29
N THR A 104 2.64 3.00 5.48
CA THR A 104 2.53 2.02 6.59
C THR A 104 2.43 2.74 7.93
N ALA A 105 1.58 2.25 8.83
CA ALA A 105 1.53 2.73 10.22
C ALA A 105 2.72 2.26 11.06
N GLY A 106 3.56 1.40 10.52
CA GLY A 106 4.83 0.98 11.11
C GLY A 106 6.02 1.73 10.52
N LEU A 107 7.22 1.16 10.75
CA LEU A 107 8.45 1.70 10.15
C LEU A 107 8.45 1.55 8.62
N PRO A 108 9.04 2.51 7.87
CA PRO A 108 9.15 2.43 6.41
C PRO A 108 9.79 1.12 5.91
N VAL A 109 10.69 0.52 6.69
CA VAL A 109 11.34 -0.75 6.36
C VAL A 109 10.35 -1.89 6.10
N ASN A 110 9.15 -1.84 6.68
CA ASN A 110 8.12 -2.87 6.51
C ASN A 110 7.65 -3.02 5.05
N LEU A 111 7.80 -1.97 4.23
CA LEU A 111 7.44 -1.99 2.81
C LEU A 111 8.65 -1.72 1.89
N GLN A 112 9.85 -1.61 2.45
CA GLN A 112 11.05 -1.24 1.68
C GLN A 112 11.36 -2.24 0.55
N GLY A 113 10.94 -3.49 0.67
CA GLY A 113 11.08 -4.48 -0.37
C GLY A 113 10.39 -4.13 -1.68
N PHE A 114 9.34 -3.30 -1.63
CA PHE A 114 8.65 -2.81 -2.83
C PHE A 114 9.44 -1.73 -3.59
N LEU A 115 10.51 -1.20 -3.01
CA LEU A 115 11.42 -0.26 -3.69
C LEU A 115 12.52 -0.97 -4.49
N ILE A 116 12.67 -2.30 -4.33
CA ILE A 116 13.66 -3.07 -5.09
C ILE A 116 13.22 -3.14 -6.55
N GLY A 117 14.02 -2.55 -7.44
CA GLY A 117 13.72 -2.46 -8.87
C GLY A 117 12.67 -1.41 -9.24
N ALA A 118 12.21 -0.60 -8.30
CA ALA A 118 11.38 0.57 -8.54
C ALA A 118 12.20 1.77 -9.06
N ALA A 119 11.53 2.82 -9.53
CA ALA A 119 12.18 4.07 -9.92
C ALA A 119 12.88 4.73 -8.70
N PRO A 120 14.02 5.44 -8.90
CA PRO A 120 14.79 6.01 -7.79
C PRO A 120 14.04 7.03 -6.93
N GLU A 121 13.02 7.69 -7.48
CA GLU A 121 12.18 8.67 -6.79
C GLU A 121 11.18 8.04 -5.82
N SER A 122 11.04 6.71 -5.88
CA SER A 122 10.09 5.95 -5.06
C SER A 122 10.38 6.08 -3.57
N LYS A 123 9.33 6.11 -2.75
CA LYS A 123 9.49 6.28 -1.30
C LYS A 123 8.38 5.62 -0.50
N ILE A 124 8.66 5.39 0.79
CA ILE A 124 7.70 4.88 1.76
C ILE A 124 7.46 5.94 2.84
N TRP A 125 6.19 6.23 3.11
CA TRP A 125 5.74 6.99 4.27
C TRP A 125 5.46 6.05 5.43
N GLY A 126 6.06 6.29 6.58
CA GLY A 126 5.87 5.47 7.77
C GLY A 126 6.15 6.24 9.05
N LEU A 127 5.92 5.61 10.19
CA LEU A 127 6.15 6.19 11.50
C LEU A 127 7.57 5.85 11.98
N GLU A 128 8.44 6.84 12.05
CA GLU A 128 9.84 6.69 12.48
C GLU A 128 10.08 7.09 13.95
N SER A 129 9.00 7.27 14.70
CA SER A 129 9.03 7.59 16.14
C SER A 129 8.11 6.65 16.92
N PHE A 130 8.16 6.72 18.25
CA PHE A 130 7.13 6.09 19.06
C PHE A 130 5.75 6.66 18.72
N GLY A 131 4.74 5.79 18.79
CA GLY A 131 3.34 6.19 18.57
C GLY A 131 2.83 7.14 19.66
N PHE A 132 1.69 7.73 19.37
CA PHE A 132 0.98 8.63 20.28
C PHE A 132 -0.37 8.03 20.68
N SER A 133 -0.92 8.51 21.80
CA SER A 133 -2.24 8.10 22.27
C SER A 133 -3.23 9.22 22.05
N ALA A 134 -4.11 9.02 21.06
CA ALA A 134 -5.21 9.93 20.73
C ALA A 134 -6.28 9.18 19.91
N PRO A 135 -7.48 9.74 19.67
CA PRO A 135 -8.41 9.21 18.68
C PRO A 135 -7.74 9.10 17.31
N TYR A 136 -8.00 8.01 16.57
CA TYR A 136 -7.28 7.70 15.33
C TYR A 136 -7.31 8.85 14.30
N LYS A 137 -8.45 9.57 14.16
CA LYS A 137 -8.56 10.72 13.24
C LYS A 137 -7.57 11.84 13.57
N VAL A 138 -7.33 12.10 14.85
CA VAL A 138 -6.34 13.09 15.30
C VAL A 138 -4.93 12.61 14.99
N LEU A 139 -4.68 11.30 15.12
CA LEU A 139 -3.39 10.72 14.76
C LEU A 139 -3.16 10.76 13.25
N ASP A 140 -4.16 10.42 12.46
CA ASP A 140 -4.08 10.45 11.00
C ASP A 140 -3.71 11.85 10.50
N GLU A 141 -4.38 12.90 11.00
CA GLU A 141 -4.06 14.29 10.66
C GLU A 141 -2.64 14.69 11.08
N LYS A 142 -2.27 14.41 12.33
CA LYS A 142 -0.98 14.83 12.89
C LYS A 142 0.21 14.08 12.29
N LEU A 143 0.03 12.84 11.92
CA LEU A 143 1.08 11.95 11.41
C LEU A 143 1.07 11.84 9.88
N GLY A 144 0.11 12.50 9.22
CA GLY A 144 0.04 12.55 7.77
C GLY A 144 -0.54 11.31 7.11
N TYR A 145 -1.35 10.52 7.82
CA TYR A 145 -2.09 9.40 7.22
C TYR A 145 -3.39 9.87 6.58
N THR A 146 -3.28 10.85 5.68
CA THR A 146 -4.40 11.52 5.01
C THR A 146 -4.30 11.41 3.48
N SER A 147 -5.44 11.46 2.81
CA SER A 147 -5.52 11.44 1.35
C SER A 147 -4.75 12.60 0.71
N GLU A 148 -4.78 13.78 1.34
CA GLU A 148 -4.07 14.97 0.89
C GLU A 148 -2.55 14.80 0.99
N ASN A 149 -2.07 14.16 2.07
CA ASN A 149 -0.64 13.87 2.18
C ASN A 149 -0.21 12.85 1.11
N VAL A 150 -0.99 11.78 0.88
CA VAL A 150 -0.72 10.83 -0.21
C VAL A 150 -0.59 11.57 -1.54
N TYR A 151 -1.56 12.44 -1.87
CA TYR A 151 -1.52 13.24 -3.08
C TYR A 151 -0.24 14.08 -3.17
N ASN A 152 0.09 14.85 -2.14
CA ASN A 152 1.27 15.72 -2.13
C ASN A 152 2.58 14.93 -2.24
N GLN A 153 2.68 13.81 -1.53
CA GLN A 153 3.86 12.94 -1.56
C GLN A 153 4.05 12.31 -2.94
N VAL A 154 2.97 11.85 -3.57
CA VAL A 154 3.02 11.27 -4.90
C VAL A 154 3.36 12.33 -5.95
N LYS A 155 2.76 13.52 -5.89
CA LYS A 155 3.11 14.63 -6.80
C LYS A 155 4.60 14.99 -6.74
N SER A 156 5.26 14.79 -5.61
CA SER A 156 6.70 15.09 -5.48
C SER A 156 7.62 14.03 -6.12
N ILE A 157 7.09 12.87 -6.49
CA ILE A 157 7.85 11.80 -7.15
C ILE A 157 7.45 11.60 -8.63
N LEU A 158 6.36 12.25 -9.09
CA LEU A 158 5.94 12.24 -10.49
C LEU A 158 6.77 13.20 -11.35
#